data_f7e1d2dc666fc44331a833d2aa52c14e
#
_entry.id   f7e1d2dc666fc44331a833d2aa52c14e
#
_cell.length_a   1.000
_cell.length_b   1.000
_cell.length_c   1.000
_cell.angle_alpha   90.00
_cell.angle_beta   90.00
_cell.angle_gamma   90.00
#
_symmetry.space_group_name_H-M   'P 1'
#
loop_
_entity.id
_entity.type
_entity.pdbx_description
1 polymer ?
#
loop_
_entity_poly.entity_id
_entity_poly.type
_entity_poly.pdbx_seq_one_letter_code
_entity_poly.pdbx_strand_id
1 'polypeptide(L)'
;MMKAKLEYIWLDGYEPTQSLRSKTMVRSDFSGKLEDCPMWVFDGSSTEQAEGGNSDCLLKPVAIIPDPDRNNGYLVMTEVLNPDGSPHVSNGRATIDDDDADFWFGFEQEYFLWDTDTDLPPGFPRGGFPGPQGPYYCSVGASNTFGRDFVEEHLDICLEAGLNVEGINAEVATGQWEFQIFAKGAHDAGDQIWLARYLLERTGEKYGYAINYHPKPLGDTDWDGSGMHANFSNAAMRDLGDEAVFTKICENFGRHIERHMSVYG
;
A
#
# COMPACT_ATOMS: atom_id res chain seq x y z
N MET A 1 -21.10 21.74 17.88
CA MET A 1 -19.70 21.29 17.64
C MET A 1 -19.73 20.05 16.79
N MET A 2 -19.20 20.14 15.60
CA MET A 2 -19.06 18.97 14.74
C MET A 2 -17.81 18.18 15.15
N LYS A 3 -17.94 16.86 15.30
CA LYS A 3 -16.81 15.99 15.65
C LYS A 3 -16.28 15.31 14.40
N ALA A 4 -14.97 15.30 14.22
CA ALA A 4 -14.27 14.56 13.19
C ALA A 4 -13.61 13.30 13.76
N LYS A 5 -13.48 12.28 12.96
CA LYS A 5 -12.72 11.05 13.23
C LYS A 5 -11.42 11.13 12.43
N LEU A 6 -10.30 11.05 13.10
CA LEU A 6 -8.97 11.04 12.52
C LEU A 6 -8.40 9.62 12.70
N GLU A 7 -8.33 8.85 11.63
CA GLU A 7 -7.74 7.52 11.65
C GLU A 7 -6.24 7.63 11.38
N TYR A 8 -5.45 7.48 12.42
CA TYR A 8 -4.00 7.48 12.34
C TYR A 8 -3.52 6.11 11.89
N ILE A 9 -2.78 6.08 10.78
CA ILE A 9 -2.30 4.86 10.10
C ILE A 9 -0.78 4.86 10.15
N TRP A 10 -0.18 3.72 10.53
CA TRP A 10 1.27 3.54 10.54
C TRP A 10 1.66 2.12 10.20
N LEU A 11 2.95 1.92 9.96
CA LEU A 11 3.56 0.60 9.76
C LEU A 11 4.21 0.15 11.08
N ASP A 12 4.00 -1.09 11.47
CA ASP A 12 4.60 -1.67 12.66
C ASP A 12 6.09 -2.01 12.50
N GLY A 13 6.69 -2.65 13.49
CA GLY A 13 8.09 -3.03 13.50
C GLY A 13 8.37 -4.49 13.16
N TYR A 14 7.36 -5.25 12.73
CA TYR A 14 7.56 -6.66 12.38
C TYR A 14 8.45 -6.82 11.15
N GLU A 15 9.32 -7.82 11.18
CA GLU A 15 10.20 -8.19 10.08
C GLU A 15 9.90 -9.61 9.59
N PRO A 16 10.13 -9.93 8.33
CA PRO A 16 10.67 -9.08 7.27
C PRO A 16 9.67 -8.10 6.66
N THR A 17 8.38 -8.22 6.98
CA THR A 17 7.30 -7.43 6.38
C THR A 17 6.52 -6.70 7.46
N GLN A 18 6.47 -5.38 7.36
CA GLN A 18 5.67 -4.54 8.22
C GLN A 18 4.18 -4.66 7.88
N SER A 19 3.33 -4.59 8.92
CA SER A 19 1.88 -4.58 8.78
C SER A 19 1.30 -3.21 9.07
N LEU A 20 0.17 -2.91 8.43
CA LEU A 20 -0.60 -1.70 8.70
C LEU A 20 -1.24 -1.77 10.09
N ARG A 21 -1.16 -0.67 10.82
CA ARG A 21 -1.84 -0.45 12.09
C ARG A 21 -2.64 0.83 12.02
N SER A 22 -3.72 0.90 12.78
CA SER A 22 -4.50 2.13 12.88
C SER A 22 -5.16 2.32 14.23
N LYS A 23 -5.47 3.58 14.53
CA LYS A 23 -6.28 3.97 15.68
C LYS A 23 -7.00 5.30 15.42
N THR A 24 -8.23 5.42 15.91
CA THR A 24 -9.06 6.61 15.68
C THR A 24 -9.01 7.61 16.82
N MET A 25 -8.69 8.86 16.52
CA MET A 25 -8.86 10.01 17.39
C MET A 25 -10.16 10.75 17.05
N VAL A 26 -10.87 11.25 18.07
CA VAL A 26 -12.05 12.12 17.86
C VAL A 26 -11.68 13.55 18.22
N ARG A 27 -11.83 14.47 17.27
CA ARG A 27 -11.57 15.92 17.44
C ARG A 27 -12.84 16.73 17.23
N SER A 28 -13.02 17.77 18.08
CA SER A 28 -14.08 18.77 17.88
C SER A 28 -13.54 19.91 17.02
N ASP A 29 -14.38 20.40 16.11
CA ASP A 29 -14.11 21.57 15.28
C ASP A 29 -12.78 21.48 14.50
N PHE A 30 -12.51 20.28 13.95
CA PHE A 30 -11.33 20.00 13.13
C PHE A 30 -11.43 20.67 11.74
N SER A 31 -10.35 21.30 11.31
CA SER A 31 -10.31 22.07 10.06
C SER A 31 -10.25 21.23 8.78
N GLY A 32 -9.87 19.94 8.88
CA GLY A 32 -9.56 19.08 7.73
C GLY A 32 -8.12 19.23 7.22
N LYS A 33 -7.25 19.94 7.94
CA LYS A 33 -5.89 20.20 7.47
C LYS A 33 -4.85 19.38 8.24
N LEU A 34 -3.77 19.03 7.55
CA LEU A 34 -2.65 18.26 8.11
C LEU A 34 -1.99 18.99 9.30
N GLU A 35 -1.81 20.31 9.20
CA GLU A 35 -1.19 21.12 10.24
C GLU A 35 -1.94 21.13 11.56
N ASP A 36 -3.24 20.80 11.56
CA ASP A 36 -4.08 20.72 12.76
C ASP A 36 -4.20 19.28 13.31
N CYS A 37 -3.54 18.31 12.68
CA CYS A 37 -3.42 16.95 13.18
C CYS A 37 -2.36 16.90 14.29
N PRO A 38 -2.73 16.58 15.56
CA PRO A 38 -1.74 16.49 16.61
C PRO A 38 -0.87 15.26 16.49
N MET A 39 0.37 15.33 16.97
CA MET A 39 1.14 14.10 17.25
C MET A 39 0.41 13.27 18.29
N TRP A 40 0.52 11.94 18.16
CA TRP A 40 -0.15 11.03 19.09
C TRP A 40 0.78 9.92 19.57
N VAL A 41 0.64 9.56 20.85
CA VAL A 41 1.42 8.48 21.47
C VAL A 41 0.73 7.14 21.26
N PHE A 42 1.50 6.07 21.08
CA PHE A 42 1.01 4.69 21.10
C PHE A 42 1.99 3.76 21.81
N ASP A 43 1.52 2.60 22.21
CA ASP A 43 2.33 1.56 22.84
C ASP A 43 3.09 0.73 21.78
N GLY A 44 4.35 1.09 21.56
CA GLY A 44 5.23 0.43 20.61
C GLY A 44 5.57 -1.01 20.97
N SER A 45 5.42 -1.41 22.23
CA SER A 45 5.67 -2.80 22.64
C SER A 45 4.67 -3.80 22.05
N SER A 46 3.47 -3.31 21.70
CA SER A 46 2.43 -4.11 21.06
C SER A 46 2.59 -4.24 19.53
N THR A 47 3.61 -3.56 18.97
CA THR A 47 3.85 -3.48 17.51
C THR A 47 5.31 -3.75 17.14
N GLU A 48 6.10 -4.37 18.01
CA GLU A 48 7.54 -4.65 17.82
C GLU A 48 8.39 -3.37 17.57
N GLN A 49 7.99 -2.24 18.18
CA GLN A 49 8.65 -0.95 18.01
C GLN A 49 9.24 -0.39 19.32
N ALA A 50 9.03 -1.05 20.45
CA ALA A 50 9.63 -0.66 21.73
C ALA A 50 9.68 -1.84 22.70
N GLU A 51 10.51 -1.69 23.74
CA GLU A 51 10.55 -2.65 24.86
C GLU A 51 9.50 -2.26 25.93
N GLY A 52 8.93 -3.27 26.62
CA GLY A 52 7.80 -3.06 27.55
C GLY A 52 8.07 -2.13 28.73
N GLY A 53 9.33 -1.84 29.05
CA GLY A 53 9.70 -0.89 30.11
C GLY A 53 9.74 0.59 29.71
N ASN A 54 9.77 0.88 28.41
CA ASN A 54 9.76 2.22 27.80
C ASN A 54 9.07 2.12 26.43
N SER A 55 7.75 1.98 26.46
CA SER A 55 6.97 1.53 25.31
C SER A 55 6.38 2.66 24.47
N ASP A 56 6.52 3.92 24.88
CA ASP A 56 5.93 5.05 24.16
C ASP A 56 6.65 5.29 22.83
N CYS A 57 5.89 5.29 21.75
CA CYS A 57 6.30 5.80 20.43
C CYS A 57 5.35 6.91 19.97
N LEU A 58 5.80 7.75 19.05
CA LEU A 58 5.02 8.87 18.55
C LEU A 58 4.59 8.63 17.10
N LEU A 59 3.34 8.99 16.81
CA LEU A 59 2.80 9.07 15.44
C LEU A 59 2.82 10.53 15.00
N LYS A 60 3.64 10.85 14.01
CA LYS A 60 3.72 12.18 13.40
C LYS A 60 2.92 12.18 12.10
N PRO A 61 1.85 12.98 11.98
CA PRO A 61 1.09 13.12 10.74
C PRO A 61 1.96 13.62 9.58
N VAL A 62 1.85 12.96 8.42
CA VAL A 62 2.60 13.31 7.19
C VAL A 62 1.71 13.51 5.97
N ALA A 63 0.53 12.86 5.92
CA ALA A 63 -0.47 13.09 4.91
C ALA A 63 -1.88 12.97 5.50
N ILE A 64 -2.86 13.62 4.87
CA ILE A 64 -4.27 13.54 5.26
C ILE A 64 -5.15 13.51 4.01
N ILE A 65 -6.12 12.60 3.99
CA ILE A 65 -7.15 12.52 2.96
C ILE A 65 -8.53 12.33 3.61
N PRO A 66 -9.63 12.65 2.92
CA PRO A 66 -10.97 12.26 3.36
C PRO A 66 -11.09 10.75 3.54
N ASP A 67 -11.94 10.33 4.47
CA ASP A 67 -12.35 8.92 4.60
C ASP A 67 -13.78 8.78 4.05
N PRO A 68 -13.95 8.26 2.85
CA PRO A 68 -15.27 8.16 2.22
C PRO A 68 -16.24 7.23 2.95
N ASP A 69 -15.71 6.24 3.65
CA ASP A 69 -16.51 5.25 4.39
C ASP A 69 -17.11 5.79 5.70
N ARG A 70 -16.62 6.91 6.19
CA ARG A 70 -17.04 7.43 7.50
C ARG A 70 -17.39 8.92 7.46
N ASN A 71 -18.61 9.27 7.80
CA ASN A 71 -19.04 10.66 7.94
C ASN A 71 -18.09 11.46 8.84
N ASN A 72 -17.58 12.59 8.34
CA ASN A 72 -16.58 13.43 9.01
C ASN A 72 -15.31 12.64 9.39
N GLY A 73 -14.92 11.69 8.54
CA GLY A 73 -13.71 10.88 8.67
C GLY A 73 -12.55 11.45 7.86
N TYR A 74 -11.36 11.24 8.37
CA TYR A 74 -10.10 11.52 7.70
C TYR A 74 -9.13 10.38 7.95
N LEU A 75 -8.40 9.97 6.92
CA LEU A 75 -7.26 9.07 7.02
C LEU A 75 -6.01 9.91 7.15
N VAL A 76 -5.24 9.65 8.19
CA VAL A 76 -4.02 10.40 8.53
C VAL A 76 -2.84 9.43 8.47
N MET A 77 -2.07 9.48 7.39
CA MET A 77 -0.82 8.71 7.30
C MET A 77 0.19 9.31 8.26
N THR A 78 0.93 8.44 8.95
CA THR A 78 1.89 8.87 9.96
C THR A 78 3.21 8.14 9.85
N GLU A 79 4.27 8.81 10.24
CA GLU A 79 5.58 8.21 10.47
C GLU A 79 5.80 7.98 11.98
N VAL A 80 6.55 6.92 12.30
CA VAL A 80 6.85 6.56 13.69
C VAL A 80 8.15 7.24 14.15
N LEU A 81 8.08 7.88 15.32
CA LEU A 81 9.23 8.51 15.97
C LEU A 81 9.44 7.91 17.36
N ASN A 82 10.68 7.98 17.82
CA ASN A 82 11.05 7.75 19.21
C ASN A 82 10.47 8.83 20.15
N PRO A 83 10.43 8.62 21.47
CA PRO A 83 9.94 9.62 22.41
C PRO A 83 10.68 10.97 22.38
N ASP A 84 11.94 10.97 21.95
CA ASP A 84 12.76 12.18 21.79
C ASP A 84 12.52 12.93 20.47
N GLY A 85 11.63 12.40 19.60
CA GLY A 85 11.29 12.96 18.31
C GLY A 85 12.21 12.55 17.16
N SER A 86 13.21 11.73 17.41
CA SER A 86 14.05 11.15 16.33
C SER A 86 13.26 10.08 15.56
N PRO A 87 13.56 9.84 14.26
CA PRO A 87 12.94 8.76 13.52
C PRO A 87 13.17 7.40 14.20
N HIS A 88 12.11 6.60 14.31
CA HIS A 88 12.23 5.22 14.78
C HIS A 88 12.96 4.36 13.71
N VAL A 89 13.67 3.31 14.15
CA VAL A 89 14.41 2.41 13.23
C VAL A 89 13.52 1.76 12.16
N SER A 90 12.23 1.51 12.49
CA SER A 90 11.26 0.96 11.54
C SER A 90 10.63 2.00 10.60
N ASN A 91 11.01 3.29 10.72
CA ASN A 91 10.48 4.37 9.90
C ASN A 91 11.20 4.45 8.54
N GLY A 92 10.78 3.62 7.59
CA GLY A 92 11.33 3.62 6.23
C GLY A 92 11.14 4.96 5.50
N ARG A 93 10.05 5.70 5.78
CA ARG A 93 9.78 7.01 5.16
C ARG A 93 10.89 8.03 5.47
N ALA A 94 11.44 8.01 6.67
CA ALA A 94 12.52 8.91 7.09
C ALA A 94 13.87 8.61 6.42
N THR A 95 13.99 7.51 5.68
CA THR A 95 15.20 7.17 4.91
C THR A 95 15.24 7.79 3.51
N ILE A 96 14.16 8.46 3.11
CA ILE A 96 14.07 9.16 1.82
C ILE A 96 14.80 10.49 1.95
N ASP A 97 15.98 10.57 1.34
CA ASP A 97 16.85 11.75 1.37
C ASP A 97 16.53 12.75 0.24
N ASP A 98 15.89 12.28 -0.84
CA ASP A 98 15.57 13.07 -2.02
C ASP A 98 14.11 12.88 -2.39
N ASP A 99 13.35 13.95 -2.36
CA ASP A 99 11.92 14.00 -2.68
C ASP A 99 11.65 14.96 -3.86
N ASP A 100 12.51 14.90 -4.87
CA ASP A 100 12.37 15.73 -6.07
C ASP A 100 11.10 15.35 -6.85
N ALA A 101 10.17 16.31 -6.96
CA ALA A 101 8.93 16.17 -7.71
C ALA A 101 9.12 15.98 -9.23
N ASP A 102 10.34 16.15 -9.76
CA ASP A 102 10.68 15.75 -11.12
C ASP A 102 10.64 14.23 -11.31
N PHE A 103 10.88 13.46 -10.26
CA PHE A 103 10.68 12.02 -10.28
C PHE A 103 9.20 11.69 -10.18
N TRP A 104 8.69 11.00 -11.19
CA TRP A 104 7.36 10.43 -11.23
C TRP A 104 7.45 8.94 -10.95
N PHE A 105 6.55 8.45 -10.14
CA PHE A 105 6.47 7.04 -9.76
C PHE A 105 5.13 6.46 -10.14
N GLY A 106 5.13 5.22 -10.64
CA GLY A 106 3.95 4.41 -10.88
C GLY A 106 4.13 3.06 -10.21
N PHE A 107 3.20 2.67 -9.36
CA PHE A 107 3.19 1.36 -8.73
C PHE A 107 2.05 0.52 -9.31
N GLU A 108 2.36 -0.70 -9.71
CA GLU A 108 1.42 -1.71 -10.16
C GLU A 108 1.38 -2.79 -9.07
N GLN A 109 0.42 -2.66 -8.15
CA GLN A 109 0.32 -3.55 -7.00
C GLN A 109 -0.59 -4.72 -7.32
N GLU A 110 -0.01 -5.89 -7.48
CA GLU A 110 -0.72 -7.15 -7.54
C GLU A 110 -1.00 -7.70 -6.15
N TYR A 111 -2.11 -8.42 -6.01
CA TYR A 111 -2.51 -9.08 -4.77
C TYR A 111 -3.51 -10.20 -5.06
N PHE A 112 -3.56 -11.19 -4.17
CA PHE A 112 -4.64 -12.17 -4.17
C PHE A 112 -5.70 -11.79 -3.14
N LEU A 113 -6.95 -11.92 -3.53
CA LEU A 113 -8.05 -12.05 -2.58
C LEU A 113 -7.95 -13.43 -1.93
N TRP A 114 -8.08 -13.48 -0.61
CA TRP A 114 -8.06 -14.72 0.15
C TRP A 114 -9.34 -14.82 0.95
N ASP A 115 -10.23 -15.70 0.55
CA ASP A 115 -11.52 -15.91 1.22
C ASP A 115 -11.27 -16.56 2.60
N THR A 116 -11.66 -15.85 3.67
CA THR A 116 -11.38 -16.27 5.05
C THR A 116 -12.20 -17.48 5.50
N ASP A 117 -13.31 -17.79 4.84
CA ASP A 117 -14.14 -18.96 5.16
C ASP A 117 -13.59 -20.23 4.52
N THR A 118 -12.99 -20.13 3.34
CA THR A 118 -12.47 -21.28 2.59
C THR A 118 -10.98 -21.47 2.72
N ASP A 119 -10.26 -20.45 3.15
CA ASP A 119 -8.79 -20.36 3.17
C ASP A 119 -8.17 -20.61 1.78
N LEU A 120 -8.80 -20.04 0.75
CA LEU A 120 -8.41 -20.16 -0.66
C LEU A 120 -8.74 -18.87 -1.41
N PRO A 121 -8.05 -18.58 -2.55
CA PRO A 121 -8.50 -17.53 -3.45
C PRO A 121 -9.89 -17.83 -4.01
N PRO A 122 -10.76 -16.81 -4.19
CA PRO A 122 -12.06 -17.03 -4.82
C PRO A 122 -11.91 -17.60 -6.24
N GLY A 123 -12.75 -18.60 -6.55
CA GLY A 123 -12.67 -19.38 -7.78
C GLY A 123 -11.87 -20.68 -7.67
N PHE A 124 -11.14 -20.89 -6.58
CA PHE A 124 -10.49 -22.17 -6.32
C PHE A 124 -11.48 -23.21 -5.80
N PRO A 125 -11.48 -24.44 -6.33
CA PRO A 125 -12.27 -25.54 -5.80
C PRO A 125 -11.68 -26.03 -4.48
N ARG A 126 -12.51 -26.54 -3.59
CA ARG A 126 -12.02 -27.18 -2.35
C ARG A 126 -11.13 -28.36 -2.67
N GLY A 127 -9.89 -28.31 -2.14
CA GLY A 127 -8.93 -29.41 -2.24
C GLY A 127 -8.20 -29.52 -3.58
N GLY A 128 -8.13 -28.45 -4.35
CA GLY A 128 -7.39 -28.48 -5.62
C GLY A 128 -7.25 -27.10 -6.27
N PHE A 129 -6.70 -27.12 -7.47
CA PHE A 129 -6.60 -25.95 -8.32
C PHE A 129 -7.76 -25.90 -9.31
N PRO A 130 -8.16 -24.72 -9.82
CA PRO A 130 -9.07 -24.59 -10.95
C PRO A 130 -8.39 -25.08 -12.23
N GLY A 131 -9.03 -24.88 -13.39
CA GLY A 131 -8.41 -25.12 -14.70
C GLY A 131 -7.13 -24.30 -14.89
N PRO A 132 -6.31 -24.62 -15.90
CA PRO A 132 -5.05 -23.91 -16.16
C PRO A 132 -5.23 -22.40 -16.23
N GLN A 133 -4.21 -21.65 -15.83
CA GLN A 133 -4.14 -20.20 -16.02
C GLN A 133 -4.32 -19.82 -17.49
N GLY A 134 -4.82 -18.61 -17.72
CA GLY A 134 -5.02 -18.06 -19.06
C GLY A 134 -6.37 -17.37 -19.25
N PRO A 135 -7.52 -17.94 -18.83
CA PRO A 135 -8.81 -17.29 -19.04
C PRO A 135 -9.11 -16.16 -18.04
N TYR A 136 -8.28 -15.95 -17.02
CA TYR A 136 -8.55 -15.02 -15.90
C TYR A 136 -8.00 -13.61 -16.13
N TYR A 137 -6.89 -13.50 -16.86
CA TYR A 137 -6.28 -12.19 -17.15
C TYR A 137 -7.23 -11.26 -17.91
N CYS A 138 -7.47 -10.08 -17.34
CA CYS A 138 -8.41 -9.08 -17.86
C CYS A 138 -9.78 -9.67 -18.20
N SER A 139 -10.22 -10.66 -17.45
CA SER A 139 -11.39 -11.48 -17.79
C SER A 139 -12.72 -10.76 -17.57
N VAL A 140 -13.72 -11.28 -18.27
CA VAL A 140 -15.11 -10.85 -18.16
C VAL A 140 -15.99 -12.08 -18.02
N GLY A 141 -17.02 -11.97 -17.19
CA GLY A 141 -18.03 -13.01 -16.99
C GLY A 141 -17.81 -13.82 -15.72
N ALA A 142 -18.93 -14.28 -15.15
CA ALA A 142 -18.99 -14.90 -13.83
C ALA A 142 -18.20 -16.21 -13.66
N SER A 143 -17.82 -16.87 -14.75
CA SER A 143 -17.02 -18.09 -14.70
C SER A 143 -15.52 -17.86 -14.57
N ASN A 144 -15.06 -16.64 -14.85
CA ASN A 144 -13.63 -16.33 -14.93
C ASN A 144 -13.22 -15.17 -14.00
N THR A 145 -14.18 -14.30 -13.63
CA THR A 145 -13.90 -13.10 -12.85
C THR A 145 -14.49 -13.25 -11.46
N PHE A 146 -13.63 -13.18 -10.44
CA PHE A 146 -14.03 -13.33 -9.04
C PHE A 146 -13.57 -12.12 -8.22
N GLY A 147 -14.46 -11.62 -7.36
CA GLY A 147 -14.16 -10.48 -6.48
C GLY A 147 -14.29 -9.09 -7.12
N ARG A 148 -14.91 -8.97 -8.30
CA ARG A 148 -15.05 -7.68 -9.01
C ARG A 148 -15.75 -6.61 -8.18
N ASP A 149 -16.85 -6.94 -7.52
CA ASP A 149 -17.59 -5.96 -6.70
C ASP A 149 -16.72 -5.35 -5.59
N PHE A 150 -15.88 -6.18 -4.97
CA PHE A 150 -14.90 -5.74 -3.99
C PHE A 150 -13.86 -4.78 -4.60
N VAL A 151 -13.30 -5.15 -5.75
CA VAL A 151 -12.22 -4.38 -6.39
C VAL A 151 -12.72 -3.05 -6.93
N GLU A 152 -13.94 -3.02 -7.48
CA GLU A 152 -14.57 -1.78 -7.94
C GLU A 152 -14.96 -0.88 -6.76
N GLU A 153 -15.44 -1.43 -5.62
CA GLU A 153 -15.66 -0.64 -4.41
C GLU A 153 -14.35 -0.03 -3.88
N HIS A 154 -13.26 -0.80 -3.88
CA HIS A 154 -11.95 -0.26 -3.49
C HIS A 154 -11.50 0.89 -4.41
N LEU A 155 -11.66 0.74 -5.73
CA LEU A 155 -11.37 1.81 -6.70
C LEU A 155 -12.20 3.06 -6.41
N ASP A 156 -13.51 2.93 -6.25
CA ASP A 156 -14.40 4.06 -5.99
C ASP A 156 -14.01 4.80 -4.71
N ILE A 157 -13.74 4.06 -3.62
CA ILE A 157 -13.31 4.64 -2.34
C ILE A 157 -11.95 5.37 -2.49
N CYS A 158 -11.00 4.82 -3.23
CA CYS A 158 -9.71 5.47 -3.49
C CYS A 158 -9.89 6.78 -4.27
N LEU A 159 -10.73 6.79 -5.30
CA LEU A 159 -11.03 7.98 -6.09
C LEU A 159 -11.76 9.05 -5.26
N GLU A 160 -12.74 8.67 -4.45
CA GLU A 160 -13.44 9.58 -3.54
C GLU A 160 -12.52 10.13 -2.46
N ALA A 161 -11.54 9.36 -1.99
CA ALA A 161 -10.50 9.80 -1.08
C ALA A 161 -9.47 10.75 -1.72
N GLY A 162 -9.46 10.86 -3.04
CA GLY A 162 -8.56 11.73 -3.81
C GLY A 162 -7.19 11.11 -4.09
N LEU A 163 -7.06 9.78 -4.01
CA LEU A 163 -5.85 9.07 -4.44
C LEU A 163 -5.75 9.01 -5.96
N ASN A 164 -4.53 9.07 -6.50
CA ASN A 164 -4.25 9.00 -7.93
C ASN A 164 -4.19 7.55 -8.41
N VAL A 165 -5.29 6.83 -8.31
CA VAL A 165 -5.42 5.49 -8.91
C VAL A 165 -5.62 5.65 -10.41
N GLU A 166 -4.78 4.97 -11.20
CA GLU A 166 -4.77 5.05 -12.67
C GLU A 166 -5.55 3.90 -13.33
N GLY A 167 -5.70 2.78 -12.64
CA GLY A 167 -6.43 1.63 -13.17
C GLY A 167 -6.47 0.43 -12.25
N ILE A 168 -7.25 -0.56 -12.67
CA ILE A 168 -7.37 -1.89 -12.07
C ILE A 168 -7.48 -2.94 -13.19
N ASN A 169 -7.01 -4.14 -12.94
CA ASN A 169 -7.26 -5.29 -13.81
C ASN A 169 -7.24 -6.60 -13.02
N ALA A 170 -7.97 -7.59 -13.53
CA ALA A 170 -7.82 -8.96 -13.08
C ALA A 170 -6.53 -9.54 -13.63
N GLU A 171 -5.80 -10.27 -12.78
CA GLU A 171 -4.52 -10.86 -13.08
C GLU A 171 -4.61 -12.32 -13.55
N VAL A 172 -3.45 -12.93 -13.78
CA VAL A 172 -3.30 -14.23 -14.48
C VAL A 172 -3.94 -15.38 -13.69
N ALA A 173 -3.94 -15.30 -12.36
CA ALA A 173 -4.57 -16.28 -11.50
C ALA A 173 -6.00 -15.86 -11.11
N THR A 174 -6.86 -16.84 -10.89
CA THR A 174 -8.21 -16.53 -10.38
C THR A 174 -8.16 -15.94 -8.98
N GLY A 175 -8.93 -14.88 -8.74
CA GLY A 175 -8.90 -14.14 -7.48
C GLY A 175 -7.69 -13.23 -7.29
N GLN A 176 -6.82 -13.13 -8.29
CA GLN A 176 -5.70 -12.20 -8.34
C GLN A 176 -6.11 -10.93 -9.08
N TRP A 177 -5.72 -9.79 -8.53
CA TRP A 177 -6.03 -8.46 -9.04
C TRP A 177 -4.84 -7.53 -8.91
N GLU A 178 -4.89 -6.46 -9.66
CA GLU A 178 -3.91 -5.38 -9.63
C GLU A 178 -4.60 -4.02 -9.57
N PHE A 179 -4.01 -3.07 -8.83
CA PHE A 179 -4.32 -1.66 -8.99
C PHE A 179 -3.06 -0.86 -9.29
N GLN A 180 -3.19 0.21 -10.06
CA GLN A 180 -2.09 1.10 -10.41
C GLN A 180 -2.28 2.45 -9.74
N ILE A 181 -1.18 3.01 -9.17
CA ILE A 181 -1.19 4.31 -8.52
C ILE A 181 -0.02 5.16 -9.03
N PHE A 182 -0.25 6.45 -9.19
CA PHE A 182 0.73 7.41 -9.69
C PHE A 182 0.98 8.53 -8.68
N ALA A 183 2.24 8.95 -8.54
CA ALA A 183 2.60 10.11 -7.72
C ALA A 183 3.86 10.82 -8.23
N LYS A 184 4.07 12.05 -7.76
CA LYS A 184 5.27 12.84 -8.02
C LYS A 184 6.00 13.09 -6.71
N GLY A 185 7.29 12.73 -6.69
CA GLY A 185 8.09 12.72 -5.47
C GLY A 185 7.94 11.39 -4.70
N ALA A 186 8.99 11.02 -4.00
CA ALA A 186 9.06 9.71 -3.33
C ALA A 186 8.19 9.62 -2.09
N HIS A 187 8.04 10.72 -1.34
CA HIS A 187 7.17 10.77 -0.16
C HIS A 187 5.70 10.60 -0.54
N ASP A 188 5.20 11.37 -1.53
CA ASP A 188 3.82 11.27 -1.98
C ASP A 188 3.52 9.88 -2.56
N ALA A 189 4.46 9.30 -3.31
CA ALA A 189 4.34 7.96 -3.85
C ALA A 189 4.19 6.90 -2.75
N GLY A 190 5.03 6.96 -1.73
CA GLY A 190 4.95 6.06 -0.57
C GLY A 190 3.68 6.26 0.24
N ASP A 191 3.29 7.51 0.51
CA ASP A 191 2.08 7.82 1.28
C ASP A 191 0.82 7.33 0.55
N GLN A 192 0.71 7.53 -0.75
CA GLN A 192 -0.46 7.12 -1.54
C GLN A 192 -0.58 5.60 -1.67
N ILE A 193 0.51 4.86 -1.92
CA ILE A 193 0.43 3.40 -2.02
C ILE A 193 0.00 2.78 -0.68
N TRP A 194 0.49 3.29 0.46
CA TRP A 194 0.11 2.77 1.76
C TRP A 194 -1.33 3.13 2.15
N LEU A 195 -1.82 4.32 1.77
CA LEU A 195 -3.23 4.69 1.95
C LEU A 195 -4.15 3.83 1.07
N ALA A 196 -3.75 3.54 -0.18
CA ALA A 196 -4.50 2.63 -1.05
C ALA A 196 -4.54 1.20 -0.50
N ARG A 197 -3.41 0.68 0.01
CA ARG A 197 -3.36 -0.63 0.71
C ARG A 197 -4.24 -0.64 1.97
N TYR A 198 -4.22 0.44 2.75
CA TYR A 198 -5.09 0.55 3.93
C TYR A 198 -6.58 0.46 3.55
N LEU A 199 -7.00 1.18 2.52
CA LEU A 199 -8.38 1.13 2.03
C LEU A 199 -8.71 -0.27 1.47
N LEU A 200 -7.78 -0.93 0.80
CA LEU A 200 -7.95 -2.30 0.30
C LEU A 200 -8.20 -3.29 1.45
N GLU A 201 -7.39 -3.25 2.50
CA GLU A 201 -7.55 -4.09 3.69
C GLU A 201 -8.90 -3.81 4.40
N ARG A 202 -9.26 -2.52 4.54
CA ARG A 202 -10.52 -2.12 5.17
C ARG A 202 -11.75 -2.56 4.37
N THR A 203 -11.67 -2.50 3.04
CA THR A 203 -12.72 -3.02 2.17
C THR A 203 -12.78 -4.54 2.28
N GLY A 204 -11.61 -5.22 2.37
CA GLY A 204 -11.53 -6.67 2.58
C GLY A 204 -12.28 -7.14 3.82
N GLU A 205 -12.22 -6.39 4.93
CA GLU A 205 -12.97 -6.69 6.16
C GLU A 205 -14.50 -6.78 5.92
N LYS A 206 -15.05 -5.98 5.00
CA LYS A 206 -16.49 -5.99 4.68
C LYS A 206 -16.91 -7.23 3.89
N TYR A 207 -16.01 -7.73 3.04
CA TYR A 207 -16.28 -8.84 2.13
C TYR A 207 -15.80 -10.20 2.67
N GLY A 208 -15.06 -10.23 3.79
CA GLY A 208 -14.44 -11.44 4.30
C GLY A 208 -13.22 -11.90 3.49
N TYR A 209 -12.57 -10.95 2.81
CA TYR A 209 -11.31 -11.19 2.12
C TYR A 209 -10.12 -10.68 2.93
N ALA A 210 -9.15 -11.54 3.19
CA ALA A 210 -7.79 -11.13 3.53
C ALA A 210 -7.03 -10.82 2.24
N ILE A 211 -6.17 -9.80 2.28
CA ILE A 211 -5.36 -9.42 1.13
C ILE A 211 -3.99 -10.08 1.25
N ASN A 212 -3.61 -10.82 0.24
CA ASN A 212 -2.36 -11.56 0.24
C ASN A 212 -1.39 -10.96 -0.81
N TYR A 213 -0.34 -10.28 -0.31
CA TYR A 213 0.72 -9.67 -1.13
C TYR A 213 1.95 -10.58 -1.27
N HIS A 214 1.91 -11.81 -0.75
CA HIS A 214 3.06 -12.69 -0.81
C HIS A 214 3.47 -12.97 -2.26
N PRO A 215 4.77 -12.90 -2.62
CA PRO A 215 5.22 -13.10 -3.99
C PRO A 215 4.81 -14.45 -4.60
N LYS A 216 4.68 -15.50 -3.78
CA LYS A 216 4.24 -16.84 -4.21
C LYS A 216 3.23 -17.42 -3.22
N PRO A 217 1.98 -16.90 -3.18
CA PRO A 217 1.00 -17.30 -2.17
C PRO A 217 0.52 -18.75 -2.33
N LEU A 218 0.65 -19.30 -3.54
CA LEU A 218 0.29 -20.69 -3.86
C LEU A 218 1.48 -21.66 -3.80
N GLY A 219 2.58 -21.24 -3.17
CA GLY A 219 3.77 -22.05 -2.97
C GLY A 219 4.60 -22.28 -4.23
N ASP A 220 5.41 -23.33 -4.21
CA ASP A 220 6.27 -23.71 -5.35
C ASP A 220 5.45 -24.43 -6.41
N THR A 221 4.68 -23.68 -7.16
CA THR A 221 3.81 -24.13 -8.26
C THR A 221 4.04 -23.26 -9.49
N ASP A 222 3.51 -23.70 -10.63
CA ASP A 222 3.52 -22.90 -11.88
C ASP A 222 2.49 -21.77 -11.87
N TRP A 223 1.71 -21.62 -10.77
CA TRP A 223 0.77 -20.52 -10.63
C TRP A 223 1.49 -19.20 -10.41
N ASP A 224 0.88 -18.15 -10.95
CA ASP A 224 1.40 -16.80 -10.86
C ASP A 224 1.57 -16.34 -9.40
N GLY A 225 2.41 -15.34 -9.22
CA GLY A 225 2.66 -14.72 -7.93
C GLY A 225 2.35 -13.22 -7.99
N SER A 226 2.30 -12.59 -6.82
CA SER A 226 2.08 -11.15 -6.74
C SER A 226 3.38 -10.39 -6.77
N GLY A 227 3.47 -9.38 -7.63
CA GLY A 227 4.54 -8.41 -7.66
C GLY A 227 4.07 -7.02 -7.25
N MET A 228 5.01 -6.11 -7.13
CA MET A 228 4.76 -4.69 -7.20
C MET A 228 5.79 -4.07 -8.13
N HIS A 229 5.41 -3.81 -9.37
CA HIS A 229 6.26 -3.07 -10.28
C HIS A 229 6.39 -1.62 -9.81
N ALA A 230 7.62 -1.17 -9.62
CA ALA A 230 7.93 0.21 -9.25
C ALA A 230 8.53 0.92 -10.47
N ASN A 231 7.66 1.59 -11.22
CA ASN A 231 8.05 2.36 -12.38
C ASN A 231 8.47 3.77 -11.96
N PHE A 232 9.44 4.34 -12.65
CA PHE A 232 9.83 5.72 -12.42
C PHE A 232 10.28 6.43 -13.69
N SER A 233 10.19 7.74 -13.70
CA SER A 233 10.80 8.58 -14.72
C SER A 233 11.20 9.95 -14.16
N ASN A 234 12.21 10.56 -14.78
CA ASN A 234 12.55 11.98 -14.59
C ASN A 234 12.41 12.75 -15.90
N ALA A 235 12.59 14.08 -15.89
CA ALA A 235 12.46 14.91 -17.09
C ALA A 235 13.34 14.43 -18.24
N ALA A 236 14.58 14.06 -17.98
CA ALA A 236 15.49 13.59 -19.02
C ALA A 236 14.98 12.33 -19.73
N MET A 237 14.33 11.42 -18.99
CA MET A 237 13.71 10.23 -19.58
C MET A 237 12.45 10.58 -20.40
N ARG A 238 11.64 11.54 -19.93
CA ARG A 238 10.40 11.93 -20.57
C ARG A 238 10.60 12.81 -21.79
N ASP A 239 11.54 13.76 -21.72
CA ASP A 239 11.71 14.79 -22.75
C ASP A 239 12.58 14.35 -23.93
N LEU A 240 13.60 13.53 -23.68
CA LEU A 240 14.58 13.21 -24.69
C LEU A 240 14.46 11.81 -25.29
N GLY A 241 13.98 10.84 -24.50
CA GLY A 241 13.96 9.44 -24.92
C GLY A 241 15.31 8.95 -25.46
N ASP A 242 16.41 9.61 -25.06
CA ASP A 242 17.78 9.34 -25.54
C ASP A 242 18.29 8.03 -24.95
N GLU A 243 18.71 7.12 -25.80
CA GLU A 243 19.31 5.84 -25.42
C GLU A 243 20.45 6.01 -24.40
N ALA A 244 21.22 7.09 -24.51
CA ALA A 244 22.31 7.38 -23.58
C ALA A 244 21.84 7.64 -22.15
N VAL A 245 20.65 8.25 -21.97
CA VAL A 245 20.04 8.46 -20.65
C VAL A 245 19.67 7.13 -20.01
N PHE A 246 18.99 6.26 -20.76
CA PHE A 246 18.58 4.93 -20.26
C PHE A 246 19.79 4.05 -19.97
N THR A 247 20.79 4.03 -20.86
CA THR A 247 22.03 3.28 -20.64
C THR A 247 22.69 3.70 -19.33
N LYS A 248 22.82 5.01 -19.07
CA LYS A 248 23.42 5.52 -17.83
C LYS A 248 22.61 5.10 -16.59
N ILE A 249 21.31 5.12 -16.67
CA ILE A 249 20.41 4.68 -15.57
C ILE A 249 20.65 3.20 -15.28
N CYS A 250 20.62 2.34 -16.32
CA CYS A 250 20.88 0.91 -16.17
C CYS A 250 22.28 0.61 -15.60
N GLU A 251 23.31 1.35 -16.04
CA GLU A 251 24.65 1.23 -15.46
C GLU A 251 24.70 1.60 -13.98
N ASN A 252 23.94 2.64 -13.58
CA ASN A 252 23.88 3.05 -12.17
C ASN A 252 23.14 1.98 -11.32
N PHE A 253 22.05 1.42 -11.80
CA PHE A 253 21.39 0.29 -11.14
C PHE A 253 22.38 -0.89 -10.98
N GLY A 254 23.13 -1.23 -12.03
CA GLY A 254 24.12 -2.30 -11.97
C GLY A 254 25.22 -2.07 -10.92
N ARG A 255 25.61 -0.81 -10.67
CA ARG A 255 26.60 -0.47 -9.62
C ARG A 255 26.06 -0.65 -8.20
N HIS A 256 24.75 -0.63 -8.03
CA HIS A 256 24.08 -0.70 -6.74
C HIS A 256 23.20 -1.94 -6.61
N ILE A 257 23.45 -2.97 -7.43
CA ILE A 257 22.62 -4.17 -7.52
C ILE A 257 22.38 -4.84 -6.16
N GLU A 258 23.41 -4.96 -5.32
CA GLU A 258 23.30 -5.58 -4.00
C GLU A 258 22.35 -4.81 -3.08
N ARG A 259 22.38 -3.45 -3.15
CA ARG A 259 21.47 -2.60 -2.39
C ARG A 259 20.03 -2.77 -2.87
N HIS A 260 19.81 -2.86 -4.19
CA HIS A 260 18.48 -3.11 -4.73
C HIS A 260 17.96 -4.48 -4.31
N MET A 261 18.79 -5.52 -4.47
CA MET A 261 18.40 -6.89 -4.11
C MET A 261 18.09 -7.07 -2.62
N SER A 262 18.62 -6.22 -1.74
CA SER A 262 18.33 -6.30 -0.31
C SER A 262 16.92 -5.83 0.08
N VAL A 263 16.19 -5.17 -0.84
CA VAL A 263 14.83 -4.64 -0.62
C VAL A 263 13.80 -5.23 -1.56
N TYR A 264 14.21 -6.01 -2.55
CA TYR A 264 13.31 -6.80 -3.39
C TYR A 264 13.00 -8.13 -2.69
N GLY A 265 11.71 -8.51 -2.67
CA GLY A 265 11.22 -9.76 -2.09
C GLY A 265 11.62 -11.02 -2.87
#